data_3bfc36c836823ba3e9e9d13c94b455f3
#
_entry.id   3bfc36c836823ba3e9e9d13c94b455f3
#
_cell.length_a   1.000
_cell.length_b   1.000
_cell.length_c   1.000
_cell.angle_alpha   90.00
_cell.angle_beta   90.00
_cell.angle_gamma   90.00
#
_symmetry.space_group_name_H-M   'P 1'
#
loop_
_entity.id
_entity.type
_entity.pdbx_description
1 polymer ?
#
loop_
_entity_poly.entity_id
_entity_poly.type
_entity_poly.pdbx_seq_one_letter_code
_entity_poly.pdbx_strand_id
1 'polypeptide(L)'
;MCIRDRYNTAIIENILKRQKGVLKQIHKEQQQYGRSTIDPRAFVILDDCLFDASWTKDKIMRLLFMNGRHWKIMLVITMQYPLGIPPNLRTNIDYVFILREPYITNRKRIYENYAGMFPTFESFCQVMDQCTENYECLVINNNAKSNKLTDQIFWYKALPRANFKLGAKEFWDISKDLNSDDEDETYDPNKSRKASGPRINVKKSSGW
;
A
#
# COMPACT_ATOMS: atom_id res chain seq x y z
N MET A 1 -0.97 8.14 15.08
CA MET A 1 -0.42 7.51 13.87
C MET A 1 1.06 7.26 14.14
N CYS A 2 1.55 6.07 13.82
CA CYS A 2 2.98 5.75 13.98
C CYS A 2 3.58 5.65 12.57
N ILE A 3 4.56 6.48 12.24
CA ILE A 3 5.25 6.50 10.95
C ILE A 3 6.61 5.82 11.15
N ARG A 4 7.03 5.04 10.17
CA ARG A 4 8.32 4.37 10.12
C ARG A 4 8.83 4.38 8.67
N ASP A 5 10.11 4.61 8.48
CA ASP A 5 10.73 4.79 7.17
C ASP A 5 11.08 3.46 6.48
N ARG A 6 11.06 2.36 7.25
CA ARG A 6 11.41 1.04 6.75
C ARG A 6 10.41 -0.02 7.17
N TYR A 7 10.17 -0.98 6.29
CA TYR A 7 9.44 -2.19 6.62
C TYR A 7 10.21 -3.02 7.66
N ASN A 8 9.48 -3.44 8.71
CA ASN A 8 10.01 -4.33 9.72
C ASN A 8 8.90 -5.27 10.21
N THR A 9 9.15 -6.58 10.11
CA THR A 9 8.24 -7.64 10.54
C THR A 9 7.80 -7.49 11.99
N ALA A 10 8.72 -7.11 12.89
CA ALA A 10 8.42 -6.96 14.32
C ALA A 10 7.37 -5.87 14.59
N ILE A 11 7.36 -4.81 13.79
CA ILE A 11 6.34 -3.75 13.88
C ILE A 11 4.97 -4.31 13.54
N ILE A 12 4.86 -5.05 12.44
CA ILE A 12 3.60 -5.68 12.03
C ILE A 12 3.14 -6.68 13.08
N GLU A 13 4.05 -7.49 13.62
CA GLU A 13 3.73 -8.43 14.70
C GLU A 13 3.17 -7.75 15.93
N ASN A 14 3.76 -6.63 16.35
CA ASN A 14 3.26 -5.83 17.47
C ASN A 14 1.88 -5.24 17.21
N ILE A 15 1.62 -4.77 15.98
CA ILE A 15 0.29 -4.30 15.57
C ILE A 15 -0.73 -5.44 15.70
N LEU A 16 -0.40 -6.64 15.23
CA LEU A 16 -1.29 -7.80 15.33
C LEU A 16 -1.52 -8.23 16.79
N LYS A 17 -0.48 -8.22 17.64
CA LYS A 17 -0.61 -8.50 19.08
C LYS A 17 -1.53 -7.50 19.77
N ARG A 18 -1.32 -6.19 19.50
CA ARG A 18 -2.20 -5.13 20.00
C ARG A 18 -3.65 -5.36 19.59
N GLN A 19 -3.89 -5.62 18.31
CA GLN A 19 -5.23 -5.74 17.76
C GLN A 19 -5.98 -6.97 18.35
N LYS A 20 -5.29 -8.08 18.52
CA LYS A 20 -5.83 -9.24 19.22
C LYS A 20 -6.19 -8.93 20.69
N GLY A 21 -5.37 -8.13 21.37
CA GLY A 21 -5.64 -7.65 22.73
C GLY A 21 -6.90 -6.77 22.79
N VAL A 22 -7.02 -5.80 21.88
CA VAL A 22 -8.20 -4.93 21.77
C VAL A 22 -9.48 -5.74 21.55
N LEU A 23 -9.48 -6.69 20.64
CA LEU A 23 -10.67 -7.53 20.39
C LEU A 23 -11.05 -8.39 21.59
N LYS A 24 -10.04 -8.95 22.31
CA LYS A 24 -10.30 -9.67 23.55
C LYS A 24 -10.91 -8.80 24.63
N GLN A 25 -10.46 -7.55 24.75
CA GLN A 25 -11.02 -6.61 25.71
C GLN A 25 -12.46 -6.25 25.37
N ILE A 26 -12.74 -5.93 24.10
CA ILE A 26 -14.11 -5.67 23.61
C ILE A 26 -15.04 -6.84 23.98
N HIS A 27 -14.58 -8.07 23.73
CA HIS A 27 -15.39 -9.26 24.04
C HIS A 27 -15.67 -9.40 25.53
N LYS A 28 -14.68 -9.13 26.39
CA LYS A 28 -14.87 -9.12 27.86
C LYS A 28 -15.87 -8.05 28.29
N GLU A 29 -15.74 -6.82 27.77
CA GLU A 29 -16.68 -5.72 28.08
C GLU A 29 -18.09 -6.01 27.62
N GLN A 30 -18.24 -6.61 26.43
CA GLN A 30 -19.54 -7.06 25.93
C GLN A 30 -20.19 -8.12 26.80
N GLN A 31 -19.40 -9.09 27.32
CA GLN A 31 -19.90 -10.10 28.24
C GLN A 31 -20.29 -9.52 29.61
N GLN A 32 -19.52 -8.54 30.11
CA GLN A 32 -19.69 -7.99 31.44
C GLN A 32 -20.76 -6.87 31.47
N TYR A 33 -20.80 -6.01 30.46
CA TYR A 33 -21.62 -4.79 30.44
C TYR A 33 -22.62 -4.73 29.28
N GLY A 34 -22.68 -5.78 28.45
CA GLY A 34 -23.55 -5.84 27.27
C GLY A 34 -23.07 -4.96 26.09
N ARG A 35 -22.08 -4.11 26.30
CA ARG A 35 -21.52 -3.20 25.26
C ARG A 35 -20.07 -2.87 25.54
N SER A 36 -19.36 -2.46 24.49
CA SER A 36 -18.02 -1.85 24.58
C SER A 36 -18.03 -0.50 23.86
N THR A 37 -17.27 0.45 24.35
CA THR A 37 -17.06 1.78 23.73
C THR A 37 -15.78 1.82 22.90
N ILE A 38 -14.98 0.73 22.89
CA ILE A 38 -13.72 0.66 22.17
C ILE A 38 -13.99 0.48 20.68
N ASP A 39 -13.44 1.37 19.85
CA ASP A 39 -13.40 1.17 18.39
C ASP A 39 -12.24 0.25 18.02
N PRO A 40 -12.49 -0.95 17.46
CA PRO A 40 -11.44 -1.89 17.11
C PRO A 40 -10.77 -1.58 15.77
N ARG A 41 -11.29 -0.65 14.99
CA ARG A 41 -10.80 -0.39 13.62
C ARG A 41 -9.38 0.16 13.67
N ALA A 42 -8.54 -0.39 12.80
CA ALA A 42 -7.17 0.06 12.59
C ALA A 42 -6.85 0.04 11.09
N PHE A 43 -5.82 0.76 10.69
CA PHE A 43 -5.29 0.69 9.33
C PHE A 43 -3.77 0.58 9.37
N VAL A 44 -3.23 -0.07 8.35
CA VAL A 44 -1.79 -0.18 8.06
C VAL A 44 -1.58 0.26 6.63
N ILE A 45 -0.74 1.24 6.42
CA ILE A 45 -0.35 1.71 5.10
C ILE A 45 1.12 1.35 4.89
N LEU A 46 1.40 0.62 3.82
CA LEU A 46 2.74 0.26 3.37
C LEU A 46 2.98 1.01 2.05
N ASP A 47 3.61 2.18 2.16
CA ASP A 47 3.79 3.09 1.05
C ASP A 47 5.18 2.90 0.44
N ASP A 48 5.24 2.33 -0.76
CA ASP A 48 6.44 2.04 -1.57
C ASP A 48 7.64 1.43 -0.80
N CYS A 49 7.36 0.74 0.32
CA CYS A 49 8.37 0.18 1.21
C CYS A 49 8.63 -1.33 0.98
N LEU A 50 7.97 -1.94 -0.01
CA LEU A 50 8.03 -3.38 -0.28
C LEU A 50 8.89 -3.71 -1.52
N PHE A 51 10.01 -3.00 -1.67
CA PHE A 51 10.95 -3.19 -2.80
C PHE A 51 11.72 -4.52 -2.70
N ASP A 52 11.99 -5.00 -1.49
CA ASP A 52 12.61 -6.33 -1.29
C ASP A 52 11.52 -7.41 -1.31
N ALA A 53 11.59 -8.33 -2.27
CA ALA A 53 10.63 -9.41 -2.44
C ALA A 53 10.56 -10.40 -1.25
N SER A 54 11.45 -10.33 -0.27
CA SER A 54 11.47 -11.20 0.92
C SER A 54 10.19 -11.09 1.75
N TRP A 55 9.51 -9.94 1.75
CA TRP A 55 8.26 -9.74 2.47
C TRP A 55 7.15 -10.72 2.04
N THR A 56 7.18 -11.19 0.79
CA THR A 56 6.19 -12.14 0.28
C THR A 56 6.27 -13.52 0.96
N LYS A 57 7.44 -13.85 1.50
CA LYS A 57 7.72 -15.08 2.26
C LYS A 57 7.49 -14.91 3.77
N ASP A 58 7.33 -13.68 4.22
CA ASP A 58 7.13 -13.38 5.63
C ASP A 58 5.76 -13.91 6.11
N LYS A 59 5.80 -14.76 7.14
CA LYS A 59 4.60 -15.38 7.72
C LYS A 59 3.65 -14.35 8.32
N ILE A 60 4.19 -13.28 8.90
CA ILE A 60 3.40 -12.23 9.56
C ILE A 60 2.64 -11.40 8.52
N MET A 61 3.31 -11.04 7.41
CA MET A 61 2.66 -10.38 6.29
C MET A 61 1.56 -11.24 5.66
N ARG A 62 1.84 -12.51 5.45
CA ARG A 62 0.82 -13.45 4.94
C ARG A 62 -0.39 -13.54 5.87
N LEU A 63 -0.16 -13.61 7.18
CA LEU A 63 -1.23 -13.57 8.18
C LEU A 63 -2.03 -12.27 8.10
N LEU A 64 -1.38 -11.12 7.92
CA LEU A 64 -2.05 -9.84 7.78
C LEU A 64 -2.94 -9.80 6.52
N PHE A 65 -2.46 -10.26 5.38
CA PHE A 65 -3.25 -10.38 4.15
C PHE A 65 -4.48 -11.29 4.31
N MET A 66 -4.29 -12.44 4.93
CA MET A 66 -5.36 -13.46 5.04
C MET A 66 -6.37 -13.15 6.15
N ASN A 67 -5.91 -12.59 7.27
CA ASN A 67 -6.71 -12.46 8.49
C ASN A 67 -6.90 -11.00 8.96
N GLY A 68 -6.36 -10.01 8.27
CA GLY A 68 -6.46 -8.60 8.67
C GLY A 68 -7.90 -8.15 8.91
N ARG A 69 -8.84 -8.59 8.08
CA ARG A 69 -10.28 -8.31 8.24
C ARG A 69 -10.86 -8.82 9.57
N HIS A 70 -10.46 -10.02 10.00
CA HIS A 70 -10.90 -10.58 11.28
C HIS A 70 -10.41 -9.75 12.47
N TRP A 71 -9.25 -9.12 12.31
CA TRP A 71 -8.67 -8.22 13.32
C TRP A 71 -9.07 -6.77 13.13
N LYS A 72 -10.05 -6.49 12.23
CA LYS A 72 -10.52 -5.13 11.93
C LYS A 72 -9.40 -4.20 11.44
N ILE A 73 -8.44 -4.75 10.69
CA ILE A 73 -7.33 -4.00 10.09
C ILE A 73 -7.64 -3.80 8.61
N MET A 74 -7.63 -2.55 8.17
CA MET A 74 -7.56 -2.18 6.76
C MET A 74 -6.08 -2.11 6.36
N LEU A 75 -5.68 -2.92 5.40
CA LEU A 75 -4.33 -2.91 4.83
C LEU A 75 -4.36 -2.16 3.50
N VAL A 76 -3.52 -1.15 3.37
CA VAL A 76 -3.29 -0.40 2.13
C VAL A 76 -1.84 -0.59 1.72
N ILE A 77 -1.60 -0.95 0.48
CA ILE A 77 -0.26 -1.12 -0.07
C ILE A 77 -0.18 -0.31 -1.36
N THR A 78 0.82 0.56 -1.46
CA THR A 78 1.20 1.18 -2.72
C THR A 78 2.43 0.50 -3.28
N MET A 79 2.47 0.35 -4.60
CA MET A 79 3.64 -0.24 -5.26
C MET A 79 3.74 0.22 -6.71
N GLN A 80 4.96 0.35 -7.19
CA GLN A 80 5.24 0.73 -8.57
C GLN A 80 5.21 -0.46 -9.52
N TYR A 81 5.48 -1.67 -9.00
CA TYR A 81 5.54 -2.87 -9.82
C TYR A 81 4.30 -3.77 -9.63
N PRO A 82 3.47 -3.95 -10.67
CA PRO A 82 2.17 -4.63 -10.53
C PRO A 82 2.26 -6.10 -10.14
N LEU A 83 3.38 -6.78 -10.39
CA LEU A 83 3.58 -8.19 -10.05
C LEU A 83 4.23 -8.41 -8.67
N GLY A 84 4.42 -7.35 -7.88
CA GLY A 84 5.02 -7.47 -6.53
C GLY A 84 4.22 -8.35 -5.57
N ILE A 85 2.90 -8.48 -5.76
CA ILE A 85 2.05 -9.34 -4.93
C ILE A 85 1.91 -10.72 -5.58
N PRO A 86 2.30 -11.81 -4.89
CA PRO A 86 2.16 -13.16 -5.42
C PRO A 86 0.68 -13.56 -5.58
N PRO A 87 0.37 -14.49 -6.52
CA PRO A 87 -1.01 -14.86 -6.87
C PRO A 87 -1.87 -15.30 -5.67
N ASN A 88 -1.29 -16.05 -4.74
CA ASN A 88 -1.98 -16.56 -3.55
C ASN A 88 -2.36 -15.46 -2.54
N LEU A 89 -1.74 -14.29 -2.60
CA LEU A 89 -2.13 -13.14 -1.79
C LEU A 89 -3.09 -12.22 -2.54
N ARG A 90 -2.99 -12.14 -3.87
CA ARG A 90 -3.88 -11.31 -4.69
C ARG A 90 -5.37 -11.64 -4.52
N THR A 91 -5.70 -12.91 -4.30
CA THR A 91 -7.09 -13.35 -4.06
C THR A 91 -7.73 -12.76 -2.81
N ASN A 92 -6.92 -12.19 -1.91
CA ASN A 92 -7.40 -11.54 -0.69
C ASN A 92 -7.51 -10.00 -0.83
N ILE A 93 -7.26 -9.45 -2.00
CA ILE A 93 -7.36 -8.01 -2.26
C ILE A 93 -8.83 -7.65 -2.53
N ASP A 94 -9.35 -6.72 -1.77
CA ASP A 94 -10.71 -6.22 -1.92
C ASP A 94 -10.84 -5.21 -3.06
N TYR A 95 -9.91 -4.28 -3.13
CA TYR A 95 -9.91 -3.20 -4.12
C TYR A 95 -8.52 -3.00 -4.71
N VAL A 96 -8.47 -2.76 -6.02
CA VAL A 96 -7.25 -2.39 -6.74
C VAL A 96 -7.44 -1.01 -7.33
N PHE A 97 -6.59 -0.06 -6.95
CA PHE A 97 -6.56 1.29 -7.50
C PHE A 97 -5.45 1.37 -8.54
N ILE A 98 -5.82 1.54 -9.80
CA ILE A 98 -4.87 1.58 -10.91
C ILE A 98 -4.73 3.03 -11.35
N LEU A 99 -3.54 3.57 -11.13
CA LEU A 99 -3.15 4.89 -11.57
C LEU A 99 -2.68 4.86 -13.03
N ARG A 100 -2.35 6.04 -13.57
CA ARG A 100 -1.85 6.17 -14.94
C ARG A 100 -0.60 5.32 -15.15
N GLU A 101 -0.64 4.49 -16.19
CA GLU A 101 0.49 3.66 -16.62
C GLU A 101 0.72 3.88 -18.14
N PRO A 102 1.82 4.54 -18.54
CA PRO A 102 2.09 4.81 -19.94
C PRO A 102 2.64 3.60 -20.71
N TYR A 103 3.29 2.66 -20.02
CA TYR A 103 3.95 1.54 -20.67
C TYR A 103 2.98 0.40 -20.98
N ILE A 104 2.84 0.07 -22.27
CA ILE A 104 1.93 -0.97 -22.72
C ILE A 104 2.23 -2.36 -22.11
N THR A 105 3.51 -2.64 -21.86
CA THR A 105 3.95 -3.89 -21.22
C THR A 105 3.45 -4.01 -19.79
N ASN A 106 3.47 -2.90 -19.04
CA ASN A 106 2.95 -2.87 -17.67
C ASN A 106 1.41 -2.92 -17.68
N ARG A 107 0.74 -2.22 -18.60
CA ARG A 107 -0.71 -2.35 -18.80
C ARG A 107 -1.12 -3.79 -19.05
N LYS A 108 -0.36 -4.52 -19.89
CA LYS A 108 -0.63 -5.94 -20.15
C LYS A 108 -0.51 -6.79 -18.89
N ARG A 109 0.53 -6.55 -18.05
CA ARG A 109 0.69 -7.22 -16.76
C ARG A 109 -0.45 -6.91 -15.79
N ILE A 110 -0.90 -5.65 -15.73
CA ILE A 110 -2.05 -5.26 -14.90
C ILE A 110 -3.31 -5.96 -15.39
N TYR A 111 -3.57 -5.96 -16.70
CA TYR A 111 -4.71 -6.64 -17.31
C TYR A 111 -4.73 -8.13 -16.96
N GLU A 112 -3.65 -8.84 -17.20
CA GLU A 112 -3.56 -10.28 -16.97
C GLU A 112 -3.68 -10.69 -15.50
N ASN A 113 -3.29 -9.82 -14.56
CA ASN A 113 -3.20 -10.17 -13.15
C ASN A 113 -4.29 -9.57 -12.26
N TYR A 114 -4.93 -8.47 -12.69
CA TYR A 114 -5.91 -7.76 -11.87
C TYR A 114 -7.20 -7.40 -12.62
N ALA A 115 -7.16 -7.31 -13.93
CA ALA A 115 -8.27 -6.80 -14.74
C ALA A 115 -8.86 -7.84 -15.71
N GLY A 116 -8.77 -9.13 -15.35
CA GLY A 116 -9.27 -10.25 -16.16
C GLY A 116 -10.78 -10.26 -16.39
N MET A 117 -11.55 -9.35 -15.76
CA MET A 117 -12.98 -9.17 -16.03
C MET A 117 -13.26 -8.41 -17.33
N PHE A 118 -12.29 -7.67 -17.86
CA PHE A 118 -12.44 -7.02 -19.16
C PHE A 118 -12.40 -8.05 -20.30
N PRO A 119 -13.28 -7.94 -21.32
CA PRO A 119 -13.35 -8.91 -22.40
C PRO A 119 -12.10 -8.94 -23.29
N THR A 120 -11.43 -7.80 -23.47
CA THR A 120 -10.21 -7.67 -24.25
C THR A 120 -9.23 -6.71 -23.63
N PHE A 121 -7.95 -6.85 -23.97
CA PHE A 121 -6.90 -5.92 -23.54
C PHE A 121 -7.12 -4.50 -24.10
N GLU A 122 -7.64 -4.40 -25.33
CA GLU A 122 -7.95 -3.11 -25.96
C GLU A 122 -9.02 -2.34 -25.19
N SER A 123 -10.09 -3.04 -24.77
CA SER A 123 -11.16 -2.42 -23.96
C SER A 123 -10.63 -1.94 -22.59
N PHE A 124 -9.73 -2.70 -21.97
CA PHE A 124 -9.05 -2.28 -20.75
C PHE A 124 -8.21 -1.02 -21.00
N CYS A 125 -7.41 -0.98 -22.07
CA CYS A 125 -6.60 0.20 -22.39
C CYS A 125 -7.45 1.44 -22.65
N GLN A 126 -8.56 1.32 -23.36
CA GLN A 126 -9.49 2.43 -23.62
C GLN A 126 -10.05 3.01 -22.30
N VAL A 127 -10.44 2.14 -21.36
CA VAL A 127 -10.91 2.59 -20.05
C VAL A 127 -9.79 3.22 -19.23
N MET A 128 -8.58 2.65 -19.26
CA MET A 128 -7.42 3.23 -18.62
C MET A 128 -7.14 4.65 -19.11
N ASP A 129 -7.17 4.87 -20.43
CA ASP A 129 -6.91 6.19 -21.02
C ASP A 129 -7.96 7.21 -20.61
N GLN A 130 -9.21 6.80 -20.41
CA GLN A 130 -10.30 7.70 -19.98
C GLN A 130 -10.32 7.98 -18.48
N CYS A 131 -9.87 7.04 -17.64
CA CYS A 131 -10.09 7.05 -16.19
C CYS A 131 -8.82 7.29 -15.36
N THR A 132 -7.66 7.55 -15.97
CA THR A 132 -6.40 7.66 -15.22
C THR A 132 -5.63 8.96 -15.47
N GLU A 133 -6.33 10.01 -15.88
CA GLU A 133 -5.75 11.35 -16.03
C GLU A 133 -6.15 12.27 -14.87
N ASN A 134 -5.44 13.37 -14.69
CA ASN A 134 -5.82 14.45 -13.75
C ASN A 134 -6.13 13.97 -12.33
N TYR A 135 -5.26 13.11 -11.75
CA TYR A 135 -5.44 12.50 -10.42
C TYR A 135 -6.63 11.56 -10.30
N GLU A 136 -7.03 10.99 -11.41
CA GLU A 136 -8.07 9.96 -11.50
C GLU A 136 -7.44 8.57 -11.48
N CYS A 137 -8.23 7.58 -11.10
CA CYS A 137 -7.83 6.18 -11.14
C CYS A 137 -8.99 5.27 -11.48
N LEU A 138 -8.66 4.15 -12.11
CA LEU A 138 -9.55 3.01 -12.29
C LEU A 138 -9.54 2.18 -11.01
N VAL A 139 -10.71 1.90 -10.45
CA VAL A 139 -10.86 1.08 -9.24
C VAL A 139 -11.55 -0.22 -9.59
N ILE A 140 -10.92 -1.33 -9.27
CA ILE A 140 -11.48 -2.67 -9.40
C ILE A 140 -11.97 -3.13 -8.02
N ASN A 141 -13.22 -3.55 -7.94
CA ASN A 141 -13.87 -4.08 -6.76
C ASN A 141 -13.98 -5.61 -6.86
N ASN A 142 -13.11 -6.33 -6.17
CA ASN A 142 -13.13 -7.79 -6.13
C ASN A 142 -14.23 -8.34 -5.20
N ASN A 143 -14.89 -7.48 -4.41
CA ASN A 143 -15.99 -7.88 -3.52
C ASN A 143 -17.37 -7.77 -4.20
N ALA A 144 -17.44 -7.42 -5.47
CA ALA A 144 -18.69 -7.35 -6.21
C ALA A 144 -19.40 -8.71 -6.17
N LYS A 145 -20.71 -8.70 -5.89
CA LYS A 145 -21.54 -9.91 -5.87
C LYS A 145 -22.06 -10.29 -7.24
N SER A 146 -21.81 -9.47 -8.25
CA SER A 146 -22.27 -9.61 -9.62
C SER A 146 -21.07 -9.75 -10.56
N ASN A 147 -21.23 -10.54 -11.63
CA ASN A 147 -20.23 -10.64 -12.70
C ASN A 147 -20.38 -9.52 -13.75
N LYS A 148 -21.29 -8.56 -13.52
CA LYS A 148 -21.42 -7.41 -14.42
C LYS A 148 -20.23 -6.49 -14.25
N LEU A 149 -19.62 -6.09 -15.36
CA LEU A 149 -18.47 -5.19 -15.37
C LEU A 149 -18.77 -3.87 -14.65
N THR A 150 -19.96 -3.32 -14.82
CA THR A 150 -20.43 -2.09 -14.17
C THR A 150 -20.47 -2.15 -12.65
N ASP A 151 -20.56 -3.34 -12.06
CA ASP A 151 -20.58 -3.52 -10.61
C ASP A 151 -19.16 -3.78 -10.05
N GLN A 152 -18.24 -4.13 -10.92
CA GLN A 152 -16.86 -4.46 -10.56
C GLN A 152 -15.87 -3.30 -10.76
N ILE A 153 -16.24 -2.30 -11.59
CA ILE A 153 -15.34 -1.23 -11.98
C ILE A 153 -15.92 0.10 -11.58
N PHE A 154 -15.07 0.95 -11.00
CA PHE A 154 -15.40 2.31 -10.62
C PHE A 154 -14.32 3.25 -11.13
N TRP A 155 -14.73 4.49 -11.29
CA TRP A 155 -13.85 5.62 -11.50
C TRP A 155 -13.77 6.43 -10.20
N TYR A 156 -12.58 6.87 -9.84
CA TYR A 156 -12.38 7.72 -8.68
C TYR A 156 -11.41 8.86 -9.00
N LYS A 157 -11.76 10.05 -8.55
CA LYS A 157 -10.92 11.24 -8.66
C LYS A 157 -10.53 11.72 -7.27
N ALA A 158 -9.21 11.85 -7.04
CA ALA A 158 -8.70 12.46 -5.83
C ALA A 158 -8.99 13.96 -5.82
N LEU A 159 -9.65 14.45 -4.80
CA LEU A 159 -9.92 15.87 -4.60
C LEU A 159 -8.90 16.46 -3.62
N PRO A 160 -8.43 17.69 -3.86
CA PRO A 160 -7.61 18.41 -2.89
C PRO A 160 -8.32 18.46 -1.53
N ARG A 161 -7.60 18.16 -0.46
CA ARG A 161 -8.10 18.25 0.91
C ARG A 161 -7.27 19.25 1.68
N ALA A 162 -7.94 19.99 2.57
CA ALA A 162 -7.23 20.81 3.54
C ALA A 162 -6.33 19.92 4.42
N ASN A 163 -5.22 20.48 4.88
CA ASN A 163 -4.34 19.79 5.82
C ASN A 163 -5.12 19.40 7.07
N PHE A 164 -5.04 18.14 7.45
CA PHE A 164 -5.66 17.64 8.66
C PHE A 164 -4.69 16.74 9.43
N LYS A 165 -4.87 16.68 10.75
CA LYS A 165 -4.14 15.74 11.60
C LYS A 165 -5.06 14.58 11.96
N LEU A 166 -4.58 13.36 11.75
CA LEU A 166 -5.28 12.14 12.13
C LEU A 166 -4.66 11.57 13.41
N GLY A 167 -5.51 11.21 14.38
CA GLY A 167 -5.09 10.61 15.65
C GLY A 167 -5.03 11.63 16.80
N ALA A 168 -4.86 11.11 18.02
CA ALA A 168 -4.76 11.92 19.22
C ALA A 168 -3.45 12.72 19.27
N LYS A 169 -3.46 13.84 19.98
CA LYS A 169 -2.31 14.73 20.11
C LYS A 169 -1.09 14.01 20.68
N GLU A 170 -1.32 13.15 21.67
CA GLU A 170 -0.27 12.38 22.36
C GLU A 170 0.50 11.48 21.38
N PHE A 171 -0.16 10.91 20.37
CA PHE A 171 0.51 10.12 19.33
C PHE A 171 1.40 10.98 18.44
N TRP A 172 1.01 12.22 18.17
CA TRP A 172 1.83 13.14 17.38
C TRP A 172 3.06 13.60 18.14
N ASP A 173 2.92 13.84 19.45
CA ASP A 173 4.04 14.24 20.30
C ASP A 173 5.06 13.09 20.42
N ILE A 174 4.62 11.86 20.69
CA ILE A 174 5.48 10.66 20.68
C ILE A 174 6.14 10.44 19.32
N SER A 175 5.44 10.68 18.21
CA SER A 175 6.00 10.52 16.86
C SER A 175 7.12 11.53 16.58
N LYS A 176 7.03 12.74 17.10
CA LYS A 176 8.09 13.74 16.97
C LYS A 176 9.35 13.30 17.71
N ASP A 177 9.19 12.85 18.96
CA ASP A 177 10.32 12.39 19.77
C ASP A 177 11.04 11.20 19.14
N LEU A 178 10.29 10.28 18.53
CA LEU A 178 10.85 9.11 17.84
C LEU A 178 11.54 9.42 16.50
N ASN A 179 11.20 10.55 15.87
CA ASN A 179 11.78 10.97 14.59
C ASN A 179 12.89 12.01 14.77
N SER A 180 12.99 12.65 15.96
CA SER A 180 14.05 13.62 16.24
C SER A 180 15.45 12.99 16.30
N ASP A 181 15.54 11.72 16.64
CA ASP A 181 16.81 10.99 16.71
C ASP A 181 17.36 10.61 15.31
N ASP A 182 16.53 10.61 14.27
CA ASP A 182 16.92 10.29 12.88
C ASP A 182 17.26 11.55 12.05
N GLU A 183 16.94 12.77 12.52
CA GLU A 183 17.21 14.02 11.80
C GLU A 183 18.68 14.48 11.87
N ASP A 184 19.51 13.88 12.71
CA ASP A 184 20.96 14.20 12.80
C ASP A 184 21.83 13.51 11.73
N GLU A 185 21.32 12.63 10.89
CA GLU A 185 21.99 12.27 9.65
C GLU A 185 21.66 13.30 8.56
N THR A 186 22.17 14.50 8.73
CA THR A 186 22.21 15.50 7.65
C THR A 186 22.84 14.86 6.42
N TYR A 187 22.04 14.77 5.36
CA TYR A 187 22.52 14.35 4.04
C TYR A 187 23.74 15.16 3.65
N ASP A 188 24.94 14.58 3.81
CA ASP A 188 26.19 15.16 3.34
C ASP A 188 26.41 14.70 1.88
N PRO A 189 26.20 15.59 0.89
CA PRO A 189 26.38 15.24 -0.53
C PRO A 189 27.83 14.83 -0.85
N ASN A 190 28.79 15.04 0.06
CA ASN A 190 30.18 14.64 -0.12
C ASN A 190 30.47 13.24 0.44
N LYS A 191 29.67 12.70 1.35
CA LYS A 191 29.81 11.31 1.83
C LYS A 191 29.44 10.25 0.78
N SER A 192 28.57 10.57 -0.17
CA SER A 192 28.13 9.65 -1.23
C SER A 192 29.16 9.43 -2.37
N ARG A 193 30.28 10.16 -2.37
CA ARG A 193 31.30 10.09 -3.45
C ARG A 193 32.38 9.03 -3.26
N LYS A 194 32.31 8.18 -2.24
CA LYS A 194 33.28 7.08 -2.03
C LYS A 194 32.75 5.70 -2.36
N ALA A 195 31.82 5.56 -3.28
CA ALA A 195 31.51 4.28 -3.89
C ALA A 195 32.31 4.12 -5.16
N SER A 196 33.36 3.30 -5.11
CA SER A 196 34.20 2.92 -6.25
C SER A 196 33.43 1.97 -7.17
N GLY A 197 32.57 2.54 -8.03
CA GLY A 197 32.00 1.84 -9.17
C GLY A 197 32.82 2.12 -10.44
N PRO A 198 32.77 1.25 -11.45
CA PRO A 198 33.52 1.46 -12.70
C PRO A 198 33.04 2.76 -13.37
N ARG A 199 33.97 3.68 -13.61
CA ARG A 199 33.70 4.93 -14.33
C ARG A 199 33.53 4.62 -15.82
N ILE A 200 32.33 4.79 -16.36
CA ILE A 200 32.10 4.75 -17.80
C ILE A 200 32.51 6.11 -18.39
N ASN A 201 33.63 6.15 -19.09
CA ASN A 201 34.06 7.32 -19.84
C ASN A 201 33.41 7.30 -21.24
N VAL A 202 32.38 8.11 -21.43
CA VAL A 202 31.79 8.33 -22.75
C VAL A 202 32.63 9.33 -23.53
N LYS A 203 33.43 8.87 -24.48
CA LYS A 203 34.09 9.75 -25.48
C LYS A 203 33.04 10.13 -26.52
N LYS A 204 32.59 11.39 -26.52
CA LYS A 204 31.84 11.94 -27.65
C LYS A 204 32.85 12.15 -28.78
N SER A 205 32.73 11.40 -29.87
CA SER A 205 33.44 11.71 -31.10
C SER A 205 32.81 12.96 -31.71
N SER A 206 33.58 14.04 -31.74
CA SER A 206 33.28 15.18 -32.61
C SER A 206 33.60 14.76 -34.03
N GLY A 207 32.59 14.55 -34.84
CA GLY A 207 32.75 14.18 -36.23
C GLY A 207 31.52 14.54 -37.04
N TRP A 208 31.68 15.53 -37.81
CA TRP A 208 31.11 16.06 -39.03
C TRP A 208 29.86 16.84 -38.90
#